data_5f075dd3a64a274e28769346befb51d2
#
_entry.id   5f075dd3a64a274e28769346befb51d2
#
_cell.length_a   1.000
_cell.length_b   1.000
_cell.length_c   1.000
_cell.angle_alpha   90.00
_cell.angle_beta   90.00
_cell.angle_gamma   90.00
#
_symmetry.space_group_name_H-M   'P 1'
#
loop_
_entity.id
_entity.type
_entity.pdbx_description
1 polymer ?
#
loop_
_entity_poly.entity_id
_entity_poly.type
_entity_poly.pdbx_seq_one_letter_code
_entity_poly.pdbx_strand_id
1 'polypeptide(L)'
;MVAIDDADISREKAALRKSVIARRNEMNPAVRAQKSAAICREVVEQLETTFGQAGSASGKQPLVGLFSALGSEVDLRYVVRHAQHVGWRIALPVMVLQEEAPGYTMLFVDVDYKTALLRQEAFLAKPAKNLEPSDFDFERFPLVSPDELDALVMPLVAFDSQGGRLGYGGGNYDRYLPQLRENCWVSGVAFDEQCVPRVPRAGFDLTIPQVIHA
;
A
#
# COMPACT_ATOMS: atom_id res chain seq x y z
N MET A 1 -34.74 -1.22 -10.78
CA MET A 1 -33.30 -1.29 -10.48
C MET A 1 -33.16 -2.46 -9.51
N VAL A 2 -32.63 -3.59 -9.98
CA VAL A 2 -32.46 -4.80 -9.13
C VAL A 2 -31.31 -4.47 -8.17
N ALA A 3 -31.58 -4.56 -6.86
CA ALA A 3 -30.51 -4.46 -5.85
C ALA A 3 -29.54 -5.63 -6.09
N ILE A 4 -28.30 -5.33 -6.40
CA ILE A 4 -27.25 -6.36 -6.53
C ILE A 4 -27.02 -6.88 -5.12
N ASP A 5 -27.14 -8.18 -4.93
CA ASP A 5 -26.91 -8.84 -3.65
C ASP A 5 -25.41 -8.74 -3.28
N ASP A 6 -25.09 -8.47 -2.02
CA ASP A 6 -23.72 -8.42 -1.50
C ASP A 6 -22.93 -9.72 -1.79
N ALA A 7 -23.63 -10.85 -1.86
CA ALA A 7 -23.06 -12.13 -2.25
C ALA A 7 -22.63 -12.16 -3.73
N ASP A 8 -23.36 -11.49 -4.62
CA ASP A 8 -23.02 -11.36 -6.03
C ASP A 8 -21.79 -10.46 -6.20
N ILE A 9 -21.76 -9.31 -5.53
CA ILE A 9 -20.61 -8.41 -5.50
C ILE A 9 -19.36 -9.14 -5.00
N SER A 10 -19.48 -9.96 -3.95
CA SER A 10 -18.37 -10.73 -3.40
C SER A 10 -17.80 -11.74 -4.41
N ARG A 11 -18.68 -12.43 -5.15
CA ARG A 11 -18.30 -13.37 -6.21
C ARG A 11 -17.61 -12.65 -7.39
N GLU A 12 -18.15 -11.53 -7.82
CA GLU A 12 -17.54 -10.71 -8.88
C GLU A 12 -16.15 -10.22 -8.47
N LYS A 13 -15.99 -9.70 -7.25
CA LYS A 13 -14.70 -9.30 -6.68
C LYS A 13 -13.70 -10.46 -6.66
N ALA A 14 -14.13 -11.66 -6.27
CA ALA A 14 -13.26 -12.84 -6.22
C ALA A 14 -12.80 -13.26 -7.63
N ALA A 15 -13.71 -13.29 -8.60
CA ALA A 15 -13.41 -13.61 -9.99
C ALA A 15 -12.45 -12.57 -10.61
N LEU A 16 -12.70 -11.28 -10.37
CA LEU A 16 -11.87 -10.19 -10.87
C LEU A 16 -10.45 -10.25 -10.26
N ARG A 17 -10.31 -10.50 -8.94
CA ARG A 17 -8.99 -10.69 -8.31
C ARG A 17 -8.21 -11.80 -9.00
N LYS A 18 -8.84 -12.96 -9.20
CA LYS A 18 -8.17 -14.11 -9.82
C LYS A 18 -7.66 -13.78 -11.21
N SER A 19 -8.48 -13.15 -12.04
CA SER A 19 -8.10 -12.82 -13.43
C SER A 19 -6.99 -11.77 -13.51
N VAL A 20 -7.09 -10.69 -12.70
CA VAL A 20 -6.09 -9.61 -12.73
C VAL A 20 -4.76 -10.06 -12.13
N ILE A 21 -4.77 -10.84 -11.05
CA ILE A 21 -3.53 -11.40 -10.48
C ILE A 21 -2.86 -12.34 -11.48
N ALA A 22 -3.61 -13.17 -12.19
CA ALA A 22 -3.07 -14.03 -13.24
C ALA A 22 -2.39 -13.19 -14.34
N ARG A 23 -3.07 -12.20 -14.89
CA ARG A 23 -2.55 -11.28 -15.91
C ARG A 23 -1.28 -10.57 -15.43
N ARG A 24 -1.25 -10.07 -14.19
CA ARG A 24 -0.07 -9.43 -13.59
C ARG A 24 1.10 -10.42 -13.43
N ASN A 25 0.83 -11.67 -13.07
CA ASN A 25 1.85 -12.71 -12.91
C ASN A 25 2.47 -13.12 -14.26
N GLU A 26 1.71 -13.06 -15.36
CA GLU A 26 2.16 -13.38 -16.72
C GLU A 26 3.06 -12.29 -17.33
N MET A 27 3.10 -11.10 -16.73
CA MET A 27 3.97 -10.02 -17.21
C MET A 27 5.43 -10.45 -17.20
N ASN A 28 6.14 -10.12 -18.28
CA ASN A 28 7.60 -10.33 -18.35
C ASN A 28 8.30 -9.62 -17.18
N PRO A 29 9.17 -10.29 -16.42
CA PRO A 29 9.84 -9.68 -15.27
C PRO A 29 10.63 -8.40 -15.57
N ALA A 30 11.25 -8.31 -16.76
CA ALA A 30 12.00 -7.11 -17.17
C ALA A 30 11.04 -5.92 -17.45
N VAL A 31 9.90 -6.17 -18.11
CA VAL A 31 8.86 -5.16 -18.35
C VAL A 31 8.27 -4.70 -17.02
N ARG A 32 7.97 -5.62 -16.12
CA ARG A 32 7.46 -5.31 -14.78
C ARG A 32 8.44 -4.46 -13.97
N ALA A 33 9.75 -4.76 -14.04
CA ALA A 33 10.78 -3.96 -13.39
C ALA A 33 10.87 -2.54 -13.98
N GLN A 34 10.79 -2.41 -15.31
CA GLN A 34 10.78 -1.13 -16.00
C GLN A 34 9.56 -0.27 -15.62
N LYS A 35 8.36 -0.87 -15.63
CA LYS A 35 7.12 -0.21 -15.20
C LYS A 35 7.16 0.17 -13.72
N SER A 36 7.64 -0.70 -12.84
CA SER A 36 7.86 -0.36 -11.42
C SER A 36 8.76 0.87 -11.25
N ALA A 37 9.84 0.94 -12.02
CA ALA A 37 10.74 2.10 -11.97
C ALA A 37 10.09 3.39 -12.48
N ALA A 38 9.21 3.31 -13.49
CA ALA A 38 8.45 4.46 -13.99
C ALA A 38 7.44 4.95 -12.94
N ILE A 39 6.66 4.03 -12.36
CA ILE A 39 5.70 4.31 -11.28
C ILE A 39 6.43 4.96 -10.09
N CYS A 40 7.55 4.39 -9.65
CA CYS A 40 8.30 4.93 -8.52
C CYS A 40 8.88 6.33 -8.78
N ARG A 41 9.29 6.66 -10.00
CA ARG A 41 9.72 8.02 -10.35
C ARG A 41 8.58 9.01 -10.21
N GLU A 42 7.40 8.67 -10.72
CA GLU A 42 6.21 9.52 -10.60
C GLU A 42 5.80 9.71 -9.13
N VAL A 43 5.82 8.62 -8.32
CA VAL A 43 5.58 8.71 -6.87
C VAL A 43 6.55 9.68 -6.22
N VAL A 44 7.84 9.57 -6.51
CA VAL A 44 8.88 10.45 -5.95
C VAL A 44 8.65 11.90 -6.36
N GLU A 45 8.39 12.17 -7.63
CA GLU A 45 8.14 13.51 -8.15
C GLU A 45 6.94 14.18 -7.46
N GLN A 46 5.86 13.44 -7.27
CA GLN A 46 4.68 13.96 -6.57
C GLN A 46 4.94 14.18 -5.08
N LEU A 47 5.69 13.30 -4.41
CA LEU A 47 6.09 13.48 -3.02
C LEU A 47 7.05 14.66 -2.84
N GLU A 48 8.02 14.84 -3.73
CA GLU A 48 8.91 16.02 -3.72
C GLU A 48 8.14 17.32 -3.93
N THR A 49 7.14 17.31 -4.81
CA THR A 49 6.25 18.46 -5.02
C THR A 49 5.44 18.76 -3.75
N THR A 50 4.99 17.72 -3.05
CA THR A 50 4.17 17.86 -1.84
C THR A 50 5.00 18.33 -0.63
N PHE A 51 6.22 17.80 -0.45
CA PHE A 51 7.02 18.04 0.76
C PHE A 51 8.19 19.00 0.55
N GLY A 52 8.56 19.30 -0.71
CA GLY A 52 9.79 20.01 -1.07
C GLY A 52 11.02 19.10 -1.06
N GLN A 53 12.11 19.58 -1.72
CA GLN A 53 13.37 18.82 -1.80
C GLN A 53 14.15 18.78 -0.48
N ALA A 54 13.91 19.72 0.40
CA ALA A 54 14.51 19.76 1.74
C ALA A 54 13.39 19.75 2.77
N GLY A 55 13.33 18.69 3.54
CA GLY A 55 12.30 18.44 4.55
C GLY A 55 11.56 19.68 5.00
N SER A 56 10.25 19.57 5.09
CA SER A 56 9.24 20.58 5.46
C SER A 56 9.80 21.81 6.18
N ALA A 57 9.27 22.99 5.87
CA ALA A 57 9.54 24.25 6.62
C ALA A 57 9.38 24.15 8.15
N SER A 58 8.80 23.04 8.65
CA SER A 58 8.66 22.71 10.08
C SER A 58 9.89 22.00 10.67
N GLY A 59 10.91 21.62 9.88
CA GLY A 59 12.08 20.87 10.34
C GLY A 59 11.80 19.39 10.65
N LYS A 60 10.57 18.90 10.48
CA LYS A 60 10.20 17.49 10.67
C LYS A 60 10.37 16.75 9.35
N GLN A 61 11.10 15.63 9.38
CA GLN A 61 11.25 14.74 8.21
C GLN A 61 9.90 14.10 7.87
N PRO A 62 9.46 14.15 6.58
CA PRO A 62 8.25 13.46 6.15
C PRO A 62 8.30 11.96 6.44
N LEU A 63 7.18 11.42 6.87
CA LEU A 63 6.99 9.99 7.14
C LEU A 63 6.10 9.37 6.07
N VAL A 64 6.69 8.49 5.27
CA VAL A 64 6.04 7.87 4.09
C VAL A 64 5.69 6.42 4.40
N GLY A 65 4.40 6.13 4.47
CA GLY A 65 3.87 4.77 4.54
C GLY A 65 3.99 4.08 3.17
N LEU A 66 4.68 2.95 3.13
CA LEU A 66 4.86 2.12 1.95
C LEU A 66 4.33 0.71 2.23
N PHE A 67 4.43 -0.19 1.26
CA PHE A 67 4.15 -1.61 1.45
C PHE A 67 5.34 -2.47 1.02
N SER A 68 5.41 -3.67 1.59
CA SER A 68 6.36 -4.68 1.16
C SER A 68 5.74 -5.51 0.05
N ALA A 69 6.23 -5.34 -1.19
CA ALA A 69 5.63 -5.95 -2.38
C ALA A 69 5.54 -7.48 -2.29
N LEU A 70 4.37 -8.02 -2.58
CA LEU A 70 4.08 -9.46 -2.66
C LEU A 70 4.14 -9.94 -4.11
N GLY A 71 4.97 -10.93 -4.38
CA GLY A 71 5.03 -11.60 -5.68
C GLY A 71 5.29 -10.63 -6.84
N SER A 72 4.27 -10.40 -7.65
CA SER A 72 4.34 -9.56 -8.86
C SER A 72 3.88 -8.10 -8.65
N GLU A 73 3.77 -7.61 -7.44
CA GLU A 73 3.42 -6.21 -7.15
C GLU A 73 4.50 -5.23 -7.59
N VAL A 74 4.14 -3.94 -7.63
CA VAL A 74 5.08 -2.84 -7.89
C VAL A 74 6.18 -2.84 -6.84
N ASP A 75 7.42 -2.84 -7.29
CA ASP A 75 8.60 -2.84 -6.41
C ASP A 75 8.97 -1.40 -6.01
N LEU A 76 8.76 -1.07 -4.75
CA LEU A 76 8.98 0.28 -4.20
C LEU A 76 10.42 0.56 -3.73
N ARG A 77 11.39 -0.35 -3.97
CA ARG A 77 12.78 -0.12 -3.51
C ARG A 77 13.41 1.16 -4.05
N TYR A 78 12.97 1.65 -5.20
CA TYR A 78 13.42 2.96 -5.71
C TYR A 78 12.95 4.11 -4.81
N VAL A 79 11.69 4.09 -4.37
CA VAL A 79 11.14 5.09 -3.42
C VAL A 79 11.91 5.05 -2.10
N VAL A 80 12.22 3.85 -1.56
CA VAL A 80 13.00 3.69 -0.32
C VAL A 80 14.40 4.28 -0.45
N ARG A 81 15.08 4.05 -1.59
CA ARG A 81 16.42 4.64 -1.84
C ARG A 81 16.37 6.16 -1.96
N HIS A 82 15.34 6.67 -2.62
CA HIS A 82 15.15 8.12 -2.71
C HIS A 82 14.88 8.72 -1.32
N ALA A 83 13.98 8.11 -0.54
CA ALA A 83 13.71 8.53 0.85
C ALA A 83 15.00 8.59 1.69
N GLN A 84 15.89 7.58 1.55
CA GLN A 84 17.20 7.58 2.19
C GLN A 84 18.06 8.77 1.76
N HIS A 85 18.05 9.10 0.47
CA HIS A 85 18.86 10.20 -0.07
C HIS A 85 18.41 11.57 0.45
N VAL A 86 17.10 11.79 0.56
CA VAL A 86 16.51 13.06 0.97
C VAL A 86 16.14 13.13 2.46
N GLY A 87 16.33 12.04 3.21
CA GLY A 87 16.10 11.99 4.66
C GLY A 87 14.63 11.82 5.06
N TRP A 88 13.75 11.29 4.21
CA TRP A 88 12.38 10.96 4.61
C TRP A 88 12.35 9.68 5.45
N ARG A 89 11.50 9.60 6.44
CA ARG A 89 11.27 8.39 7.22
C ARG A 89 10.35 7.43 6.45
N ILE A 90 10.50 6.12 6.71
CA ILE A 90 9.71 5.06 6.09
C ILE A 90 8.92 4.30 7.14
N ALA A 91 7.62 4.12 6.91
CA ALA A 91 6.80 3.20 7.67
C ALA A 91 6.32 2.04 6.78
N LEU A 92 6.34 0.82 7.32
CA LEU A 92 5.90 -0.39 6.63
C LEU A 92 4.84 -1.13 7.45
N PRO A 93 3.87 -1.80 6.80
CA PRO A 93 2.79 -2.47 7.51
C PRO A 93 3.24 -3.79 8.13
N VAL A 94 2.70 -4.07 9.31
CA VAL A 94 2.74 -5.35 9.99
C VAL A 94 1.32 -5.80 10.32
N MET A 95 1.06 -7.09 10.21
CA MET A 95 -0.23 -7.69 10.52
C MET A 95 -0.15 -8.32 11.91
N VAL A 96 -0.86 -7.77 12.87
CA VAL A 96 -0.81 -8.19 14.28
C VAL A 96 -2.17 -8.77 14.69
N LEU A 97 -2.17 -9.93 15.35
CA LEU A 97 -3.37 -10.53 15.93
C LEU A 97 -3.96 -9.62 17.02
N GLN A 98 -5.27 -9.54 17.08
CA GLN A 98 -5.96 -8.78 18.11
C GLN A 98 -6.11 -9.63 19.36
N GLU A 99 -5.77 -9.09 20.53
CA GLU A 99 -5.87 -9.82 21.81
C GLU A 99 -7.33 -10.01 22.26
N GLU A 100 -8.19 -9.04 21.96
CA GLU A 100 -9.57 -9.00 22.50
C GLU A 100 -10.66 -9.37 21.47
N ALA A 101 -10.29 -9.59 20.21
CA ALA A 101 -11.26 -9.91 19.14
C ALA A 101 -10.65 -10.91 18.14
N PRO A 102 -11.48 -11.78 17.53
CA PRO A 102 -11.00 -12.65 16.47
C PRO A 102 -10.59 -11.83 15.25
N GLY A 103 -9.34 -11.98 14.82
CA GLY A 103 -8.82 -11.30 13.63
C GLY A 103 -7.45 -10.68 13.83
N TYR A 104 -7.10 -9.80 12.90
CA TYR A 104 -5.82 -9.09 12.91
C TYR A 104 -6.01 -7.64 12.47
N THR A 105 -5.11 -6.80 12.90
CA THR A 105 -5.04 -5.38 12.54
C THR A 105 -3.76 -5.11 11.77
N MET A 106 -3.87 -4.29 10.74
CA MET A 106 -2.72 -3.72 10.04
C MET A 106 -2.26 -2.49 10.81
N LEU A 107 -1.04 -2.56 11.31
CA LEU A 107 -0.35 -1.44 11.94
C LEU A 107 0.82 -1.01 11.04
N PHE A 108 1.27 0.23 11.18
CA PHE A 108 2.49 0.69 10.55
C PHE A 108 3.59 0.85 11.61
N VAL A 109 4.81 0.52 11.24
CA VAL A 109 5.99 0.66 12.08
C VAL A 109 7.08 1.41 11.35
N ASP A 110 7.84 2.23 12.08
CA ASP A 110 9.01 2.93 11.55
C ASP A 110 10.13 1.92 11.26
N VAL A 111 10.70 2.00 10.07
CA VAL A 111 11.68 1.02 9.61
C VAL A 111 12.87 1.74 8.98
N ASP A 112 14.10 1.38 9.42
CA ASP A 112 15.30 1.89 8.78
C ASP A 112 15.43 1.42 7.32
N TYR A 113 16.15 2.20 6.51
CA TYR A 113 16.27 1.96 5.06
C TYR A 113 16.90 0.60 4.72
N LYS A 114 17.89 0.15 5.51
CA LYS A 114 18.55 -1.14 5.28
C LYS A 114 17.56 -2.28 5.47
N THR A 115 16.79 -2.25 6.54
CA THR A 115 15.72 -3.23 6.82
C THR A 115 14.66 -3.21 5.72
N ALA A 116 14.19 -2.02 5.29
CA ALA A 116 13.21 -1.89 4.22
C ALA A 116 13.71 -2.42 2.87
N LEU A 117 14.99 -2.18 2.53
CA LEU A 117 15.59 -2.65 1.27
C LEU A 117 15.90 -4.14 1.24
N LEU A 118 16.43 -4.68 2.33
CA LEU A 118 16.84 -6.09 2.39
C LEU A 118 15.67 -7.05 2.63
N ARG A 119 14.59 -6.57 3.28
CA ARG A 119 13.38 -7.35 3.56
C ARG A 119 13.65 -8.70 4.25
N GLN A 120 14.66 -8.74 5.12
CA GLN A 120 15.05 -9.97 5.83
C GLN A 120 14.16 -10.25 7.04
N GLU A 121 13.48 -9.24 7.58
CA GLU A 121 12.55 -9.41 8.67
C GLU A 121 11.31 -10.20 8.24
N ALA A 122 10.80 -11.05 9.12
CA ALA A 122 9.70 -11.97 8.81
C ALA A 122 8.45 -11.26 8.30
N PHE A 123 8.10 -10.10 8.88
CA PHE A 123 6.94 -9.31 8.48
C PHE A 123 7.10 -8.62 7.11
N LEU A 124 8.34 -8.41 6.65
CA LEU A 124 8.63 -7.86 5.32
C LEU A 124 8.77 -8.94 4.26
N ALA A 125 9.33 -10.10 4.63
CA ALA A 125 9.48 -11.24 3.75
C ALA A 125 8.13 -11.94 3.47
N LYS A 126 7.22 -11.93 4.46
CA LYS A 126 5.88 -12.51 4.39
C LYS A 126 4.84 -11.53 4.94
N PRO A 127 4.59 -10.41 4.26
CA PRO A 127 3.76 -9.32 4.79
C PRO A 127 2.30 -9.68 5.04
N ALA A 128 1.82 -10.80 4.52
CA ALA A 128 0.48 -11.34 4.81
C ALA A 128 0.45 -12.26 6.04
N LYS A 129 1.60 -12.52 6.70
CA LYS A 129 1.65 -13.36 7.90
C LYS A 129 1.19 -12.55 9.11
N ASN A 130 0.19 -13.07 9.82
CA ASN A 130 -0.23 -12.53 11.10
C ASN A 130 0.79 -12.93 12.18
N LEU A 131 1.15 -11.98 13.02
CA LEU A 131 2.08 -12.16 14.13
C LEU A 131 1.34 -11.97 15.46
N GLU A 132 1.71 -12.75 16.45
CA GLU A 132 1.32 -12.47 17.82
C GLU A 132 1.98 -11.16 18.27
N PRO A 133 1.32 -10.29 19.06
CA PRO A 133 1.94 -9.08 19.58
C PRO A 133 3.26 -9.33 20.32
N SER A 134 3.33 -10.44 21.05
CA SER A 134 4.53 -10.87 21.79
C SER A 134 5.69 -11.30 20.90
N ASP A 135 5.43 -11.65 19.64
CA ASP A 135 6.45 -12.10 18.67
C ASP A 135 7.04 -10.94 17.85
N PHE A 136 6.55 -9.72 18.06
CA PHE A 136 7.00 -8.54 17.32
C PHE A 136 7.79 -7.58 18.21
N ASP A 137 8.96 -7.16 17.74
CA ASP A 137 9.85 -6.25 18.44
C ASP A 137 9.46 -4.78 18.19
N PHE A 138 8.49 -4.28 18.96
CA PHE A 138 8.06 -2.88 18.91
C PHE A 138 9.08 -1.88 19.47
N GLU A 139 10.09 -2.32 20.22
CA GLU A 139 11.18 -1.42 20.64
C GLU A 139 12.10 -1.12 19.46
N ARG A 140 12.40 -2.13 18.65
CA ARG A 140 13.19 -1.98 17.42
C ARG A 140 12.42 -1.34 16.28
N PHE A 141 11.13 -1.61 16.14
CA PHE A 141 10.23 -1.10 15.12
C PHE A 141 9.06 -0.35 15.77
N PRO A 142 9.27 0.92 16.15
CA PRO A 142 8.24 1.69 16.84
C PRO A 142 6.96 1.83 16.01
N LEU A 143 5.83 1.74 16.69
CA LEU A 143 4.53 1.99 16.10
C LEU A 143 4.44 3.41 15.56
N VAL A 144 3.83 3.52 14.41
CA VAL A 144 3.46 4.79 13.76
C VAL A 144 1.94 4.96 13.86
N SER A 145 1.52 6.03 14.47
CA SER A 145 0.09 6.40 14.48
C SER A 145 -0.36 6.81 13.08
N PRO A 146 -1.59 6.46 12.65
CA PRO A 146 -2.09 6.81 11.31
C PRO A 146 -2.02 8.31 11.00
N ASP A 147 -2.22 9.17 12.00
CA ASP A 147 -2.16 10.63 11.88
C ASP A 147 -0.72 11.18 11.78
N GLU A 148 0.31 10.37 12.03
CA GLU A 148 1.70 10.75 11.80
C GLU A 148 2.13 10.62 10.35
N LEU A 149 1.43 9.80 9.53
CA LEU A 149 1.79 9.61 8.13
C LEU A 149 1.55 10.89 7.32
N ASP A 150 2.60 11.34 6.64
CA ASP A 150 2.55 12.45 5.69
C ASP A 150 2.10 11.98 4.31
N ALA A 151 2.45 10.75 3.95
CA ALA A 151 1.99 10.10 2.73
C ALA A 151 1.74 8.60 2.94
N LEU A 152 0.84 8.03 2.13
CA LEU A 152 0.59 6.60 2.05
C LEU A 152 0.57 6.13 0.60
N VAL A 153 1.51 5.27 0.24
CA VAL A 153 1.54 4.53 -1.03
C VAL A 153 1.02 3.12 -0.77
N MET A 154 -0.07 2.73 -1.43
CA MET A 154 -0.75 1.47 -1.16
C MET A 154 -0.82 0.55 -2.38
N PRO A 155 -0.76 -0.80 -2.18
CA PRO A 155 -0.95 -1.77 -3.24
C PRO A 155 -2.43 -1.93 -3.57
N LEU A 156 -2.70 -2.40 -4.78
CA LEU A 156 -4.02 -2.81 -5.20
C LEU A 156 -3.95 -3.95 -6.21
N VAL A 157 -5.04 -4.70 -6.35
CA VAL A 157 -5.17 -5.76 -7.35
C VAL A 157 -5.74 -5.21 -8.66
N ALA A 158 -6.79 -4.40 -8.59
CA ALA A 158 -7.39 -3.76 -9.75
C ALA A 158 -7.87 -2.35 -9.42
N PHE A 159 -7.97 -1.49 -10.43
CA PHE A 159 -8.53 -0.14 -10.31
C PHE A 159 -9.34 0.23 -11.55
N ASP A 160 -10.21 1.23 -11.40
CA ASP A 160 -10.93 1.84 -12.49
C ASP A 160 -10.72 3.36 -12.54
N SER A 161 -11.15 3.98 -13.64
CA SER A 161 -11.01 5.43 -13.86
C SER A 161 -11.84 6.31 -12.90
N GLN A 162 -12.67 5.72 -12.06
CA GLN A 162 -13.53 6.43 -11.09
C GLN A 162 -13.02 6.33 -9.65
N GLY A 163 -11.76 5.95 -9.45
CA GLY A 163 -11.14 5.78 -8.14
C GLY A 163 -11.58 4.50 -7.41
N GLY A 164 -12.32 3.62 -8.10
CA GLY A 164 -12.63 2.29 -7.58
C GLY A 164 -11.37 1.46 -7.48
N ARG A 165 -11.17 0.77 -6.35
CA ARG A 165 -10.05 -0.12 -6.15
C ARG A 165 -10.48 -1.47 -5.60
N LEU A 166 -9.75 -2.51 -5.97
CA LEU A 166 -9.90 -3.86 -5.47
C LEU A 166 -8.59 -4.28 -4.79
N GLY A 167 -8.64 -4.53 -3.50
CA GLY A 167 -7.54 -5.14 -2.75
C GLY A 167 -7.63 -6.66 -2.68
N TYR A 168 -6.78 -7.28 -1.87
CA TYR A 168 -6.75 -8.75 -1.69
C TYR A 168 -7.95 -9.34 -0.91
N GLY A 169 -8.81 -8.50 -0.34
CA GLY A 169 -10.04 -8.92 0.34
C GLY A 169 -10.00 -8.90 1.86
N GLY A 170 -8.87 -8.54 2.47
CA GLY A 170 -8.76 -8.41 3.93
C GLY A 170 -9.36 -7.13 4.50
N GLY A 171 -9.73 -6.14 3.67
CA GLY A 171 -10.30 -4.85 4.10
C GLY A 171 -9.33 -3.97 4.92
N ASN A 172 -8.04 -4.28 4.92
CA ASN A 172 -7.04 -3.61 5.77
C ASN A 172 -6.96 -2.11 5.50
N TYR A 173 -6.85 -1.72 4.23
CA TYR A 173 -6.78 -0.32 3.85
C TYR A 173 -8.13 0.40 4.00
N ASP A 174 -9.28 -0.30 3.84
CA ASP A 174 -10.60 0.30 4.09
C ASP A 174 -10.78 0.66 5.57
N ARG A 175 -10.19 -0.12 6.48
CA ARG A 175 -10.17 0.18 7.91
C ARG A 175 -9.11 1.21 8.30
N TYR A 176 -8.01 1.30 7.55
CA TYR A 176 -6.88 2.18 7.88
C TYR A 176 -7.07 3.60 7.34
N LEU A 177 -7.55 3.75 6.10
CA LEU A 177 -7.71 5.04 5.43
C LEU A 177 -8.50 6.09 6.25
N PRO A 178 -9.62 5.74 6.91
CA PRO A 178 -10.38 6.71 7.71
C PRO A 178 -9.65 7.25 8.94
N GLN A 179 -8.54 6.63 9.33
CA GLN A 179 -7.73 7.04 10.49
C GLN A 179 -6.62 8.02 10.10
N LEU A 180 -6.37 8.19 8.80
CA LEU A 180 -5.38 9.15 8.32
C LEU A 180 -5.88 10.57 8.52
N ARG A 181 -4.96 11.50 8.71
CA ARG A 181 -5.29 12.93 8.69
C ARG A 181 -5.72 13.37 7.28
N GLU A 182 -6.57 14.38 7.18
CA GLU A 182 -7.16 14.85 5.91
C GLU A 182 -6.12 15.28 4.86
N ASN A 183 -4.98 15.81 5.31
CA ASN A 183 -3.90 16.27 4.43
C ASN A 183 -2.81 15.21 4.17
N CYS A 184 -3.02 13.95 4.56
CA CYS A 184 -2.15 12.86 4.18
C CYS A 184 -2.24 12.63 2.67
N TRP A 185 -1.11 12.67 1.96
CA TRP A 185 -1.08 12.34 0.55
C TRP A 185 -1.29 10.83 0.35
N VAL A 186 -2.30 10.44 -0.42
CA VAL A 186 -2.63 9.02 -0.63
C VAL A 186 -2.64 8.69 -2.11
N SER A 187 -1.92 7.64 -2.49
CA SER A 187 -1.96 7.08 -3.84
C SER A 187 -1.91 5.55 -3.83
N GLY A 188 -2.71 4.95 -4.69
CA GLY A 188 -2.49 3.57 -5.11
C GLY A 188 -1.39 3.50 -6.15
N VAL A 189 -0.72 2.34 -6.27
CA VAL A 189 0.23 2.08 -7.35
C VAL A 189 -0.12 0.76 -8.04
N ALA A 190 -0.06 0.74 -9.37
CA ALA A 190 -0.47 -0.41 -10.17
C ALA A 190 0.22 -0.41 -11.53
N PHE A 191 0.19 -1.55 -12.22
CA PHE A 191 0.48 -1.63 -13.64
C PHE A 191 -0.77 -1.38 -14.47
N ASP A 192 -0.64 -0.88 -15.71
CA ASP A 192 -1.78 -0.69 -16.63
C ASP A 192 -2.62 -1.95 -16.80
N GLU A 193 -1.98 -3.11 -16.72
CA GLU A 193 -2.60 -4.42 -16.77
C GLU A 193 -3.58 -4.69 -15.62
N GLN A 194 -3.57 -3.85 -14.58
CA GLN A 194 -4.50 -3.90 -13.45
C GLN A 194 -5.71 -2.97 -13.64
N CYS A 195 -5.69 -2.13 -14.68
CA CYS A 195 -6.84 -1.29 -15.05
C CYS A 195 -7.99 -2.15 -15.56
N VAL A 196 -9.19 -1.85 -15.09
CA VAL A 196 -10.44 -2.52 -15.49
C VAL A 196 -11.52 -1.48 -15.77
N PRO A 197 -12.51 -1.80 -16.62
CA PRO A 197 -13.60 -0.86 -16.93
C PRO A 197 -14.39 -0.43 -15.69
N ARG A 198 -14.57 -1.34 -14.73
CA ARG A 198 -15.29 -1.10 -13.47
C ARG A 198 -14.84 -2.08 -12.40
N VAL A 199 -14.61 -1.57 -11.21
CA VAL A 199 -14.42 -2.38 -9.99
C VAL A 199 -15.77 -2.57 -9.31
N PRO A 200 -16.21 -3.82 -9.03
CA PRO A 200 -17.43 -4.06 -8.23
C PRO A 200 -17.25 -3.46 -6.83
N ARG A 201 -18.21 -2.66 -6.37
CA ARG A 201 -18.14 -1.96 -5.06
C ARG A 201 -19.37 -2.27 -4.21
N ALA A 202 -19.14 -2.59 -2.93
CA ALA A 202 -20.14 -2.58 -1.88
C ALA A 202 -20.17 -1.20 -1.20
N GLY A 203 -21.17 -0.94 -0.38
CA GLY A 203 -21.35 0.37 0.24
C GLY A 203 -20.24 0.82 1.19
N PHE A 204 -19.42 -0.10 1.67
CA PHE A 204 -18.29 0.17 2.58
C PHE A 204 -16.92 0.27 1.89
N ASP A 205 -16.85 0.03 0.57
CA ASP A 205 -15.59 0.15 -0.17
C ASP A 205 -15.26 1.63 -0.39
N LEU A 206 -14.09 2.04 0.05
CA LEU A 206 -13.62 3.41 -0.11
C LEU A 206 -12.93 3.59 -1.46
N THR A 207 -13.13 4.73 -2.08
CA THR A 207 -12.32 5.19 -3.22
C THR A 207 -11.01 5.80 -2.74
N ILE A 208 -10.03 5.92 -3.63
CA ILE A 208 -8.78 6.62 -3.38
C ILE A 208 -8.64 7.81 -4.33
N PRO A 209 -7.91 8.87 -3.91
CA PRO A 209 -7.80 10.09 -4.71
C PRO A 209 -7.17 9.86 -6.07
N GLN A 210 -6.20 8.96 -6.15
CA GLN A 210 -5.45 8.69 -7.38
C GLN A 210 -4.81 7.30 -7.39
N VAL A 211 -4.48 6.83 -8.59
CA VAL A 211 -3.64 5.65 -8.84
C VAL A 211 -2.53 6.07 -9.81
N ILE A 212 -1.29 5.91 -9.42
CA ILE A 212 -0.12 6.07 -10.29
C ILE A 212 0.13 4.73 -10.97
N HIS A 213 0.13 4.71 -12.29
CA HIS A 213 0.26 3.47 -13.07
C HIS A 213 1.10 3.65 -14.34
N ALA A 214 1.66 2.56 -14.86
CA ALA A 214 2.44 2.50 -16.09
C ALA A 214 2.33 1.13 -16.77
#